data_187ef87f884b25e9ce8bb0bb21e128d9
#
_entry.id   187ef87f884b25e9ce8bb0bb21e128d9
#
_cell.length_a   1.000
_cell.length_b   1.000
_cell.length_c   1.000
_cell.angle_alpha   90.00
_cell.angle_beta   90.00
_cell.angle_gamma   90.00
#
_symmetry.space_group_name_H-M   'P 1'
#
loop_
_entity.id
_entity.type
_entity.pdbx_description
1 polymer ?
#
loop_
_entity_poly.entity_id
_entity_poly.type
_entity_poly.pdbx_seq_one_letter_code
_entity_poly.pdbx_strand_id
1 'polypeptide(L)'
;YGKFRSDDLRTGDIAAYVGSTSGATYFPGEVTRADGSTYAIEGAVYPLPNFAGTQPMAVQQGAGMVVVKSTEERERAAVTFLKWLTAPEQNIAFALASGYLPVTRAANDVETLLQAAQDAEVEMTPVLRGTLEIGVEMSENYEFYTSRAFAQGYEARQVVENSMSGRAKTDRAAVEE
;
A
#
# COMPACT_ATOMS: atom_id res chain seq x y z
N TYR A 1 -16.66 -10.43 -7.76
CA TYR A 1 -15.66 -9.65 -7.00
C TYR A 1 -15.07 -8.57 -7.89
N GLY A 2 -14.82 -7.38 -7.31
CA GLY A 2 -14.19 -6.26 -7.99
C GLY A 2 -12.74 -6.55 -8.38
N LYS A 3 -12.17 -5.69 -9.23
CA LYS A 3 -10.77 -5.77 -9.64
C LYS A 3 -9.82 -5.50 -8.48
N PHE A 4 -10.19 -4.58 -7.60
CA PHE A 4 -9.45 -4.21 -6.40
C PHE A 4 -10.26 -4.52 -5.15
N ARG A 5 -9.62 -4.75 -4.01
CA ARG A 5 -10.31 -5.03 -2.74
C ARG A 5 -11.13 -3.84 -2.23
N SER A 6 -10.73 -2.62 -2.57
CA SER A 6 -11.51 -1.41 -2.32
C SER A 6 -12.87 -1.40 -3.04
N ASP A 7 -13.01 -2.11 -4.16
CA ASP A 7 -14.29 -2.24 -4.85
C ASP A 7 -15.26 -3.12 -4.05
N ASP A 8 -14.78 -4.26 -3.51
CA ASP A 8 -15.57 -5.15 -2.66
C ASP A 8 -15.96 -4.49 -1.33
N LEU A 9 -15.10 -3.60 -0.79
CA LEU A 9 -15.43 -2.79 0.38
C LEU A 9 -16.51 -1.75 0.06
N ARG A 10 -16.45 -1.14 -1.12
CA ARG A 10 -17.42 -0.14 -1.57
C ARG A 10 -18.83 -0.69 -1.72
N THR A 11 -18.97 -1.98 -2.03
CA THR A 11 -20.24 -2.68 -2.11
C THR A 11 -20.67 -3.30 -0.78
N GLY A 12 -19.79 -3.31 0.22
CA GLY A 12 -20.05 -3.89 1.54
C GLY A 12 -19.90 -5.41 1.59
N ASP A 13 -19.28 -6.01 0.56
CA ASP A 13 -19.06 -7.46 0.49
C ASP A 13 -17.94 -7.93 1.44
N ILE A 14 -17.06 -7.01 1.84
CA ILE A 14 -16.01 -7.26 2.83
C ILE A 14 -15.96 -6.15 3.87
N ALA A 15 -15.53 -6.48 5.08
CA ALA A 15 -15.36 -5.51 6.18
C ALA A 15 -13.89 -5.11 6.38
N ALA A 16 -12.94 -5.89 5.86
CA ALA A 16 -11.52 -5.63 5.99
C ALA A 16 -10.73 -6.27 4.85
N TYR A 17 -9.57 -5.73 4.55
CA TYR A 17 -8.63 -6.33 3.59
C TYR A 17 -7.18 -5.97 3.93
N VAL A 18 -6.25 -6.75 3.41
CA VAL A 18 -4.82 -6.44 3.44
C VAL A 18 -4.46 -5.78 2.10
N GLY A 19 -3.75 -4.67 2.16
CA GLY A 19 -3.37 -3.92 0.97
C GLY A 19 -2.07 -3.16 1.12
N SER A 20 -1.64 -2.54 0.02
CA SER A 20 -0.53 -1.58 0.00
C SER A 20 -0.96 -0.26 0.65
N THR A 21 -0.02 0.48 1.20
CA THR A 21 -0.24 1.84 1.74
C THR A 21 -0.87 2.77 0.69
N SER A 22 -0.49 2.65 -0.58
CA SER A 22 -1.10 3.41 -1.67
C SER A 22 -2.60 3.15 -1.87
N GLY A 23 -3.13 2.05 -1.33
CA GLY A 23 -4.56 1.74 -1.34
C GLY A 23 -5.40 2.67 -0.48
N ALA A 24 -4.80 3.38 0.48
CA ALA A 24 -5.50 4.30 1.37
C ALA A 24 -6.22 5.44 0.63
N THR A 25 -5.64 5.91 -0.48
CA THR A 25 -6.22 6.99 -1.30
C THR A 25 -7.50 6.56 -2.02
N TYR A 26 -7.79 5.26 -2.10
CA TYR A 26 -8.98 4.68 -2.73
C TYR A 26 -9.97 4.11 -1.73
N PHE A 27 -9.71 4.27 -0.43
CA PHE A 27 -10.62 3.76 0.60
C PHE A 27 -11.94 4.54 0.56
N PRO A 28 -13.11 3.87 0.46
CA PRO A 28 -14.38 4.57 0.35
C PRO A 28 -14.82 5.13 1.71
N GLY A 29 -15.44 6.31 1.68
CA GLY A 29 -16.10 6.89 2.87
C GLY A 29 -17.51 6.36 3.10
N GLU A 30 -18.06 5.64 2.12
CA GLU A 30 -19.42 5.07 2.19
C GLU A 30 -19.50 3.75 1.44
N VAL A 31 -20.46 2.94 1.82
CA VAL A 31 -20.86 1.71 1.12
C VAL A 31 -22.13 1.99 0.32
N THR A 32 -22.17 1.53 -0.93
CA THR A 32 -23.35 1.53 -1.80
C THR A 32 -23.85 0.10 -1.95
N ARG A 33 -25.07 -0.18 -1.47
CA ARG A 33 -25.70 -1.48 -1.58
C ARG A 33 -26.30 -1.73 -2.98
N ALA A 34 -26.61 -2.97 -3.27
CA ALA A 34 -27.20 -3.37 -4.55
C ALA A 34 -28.56 -2.70 -4.83
N ASP A 35 -29.29 -2.30 -3.81
CA ASP A 35 -30.57 -1.56 -3.91
C ASP A 35 -30.37 -0.05 -4.12
N GLY A 36 -29.13 0.42 -4.21
CA GLY A 36 -28.76 1.82 -4.38
C GLY A 36 -28.74 2.64 -3.08
N SER A 37 -29.07 2.05 -1.94
CA SER A 37 -28.92 2.73 -0.65
C SER A 37 -27.46 2.86 -0.24
N THR A 38 -27.13 3.96 0.45
CA THR A 38 -25.77 4.22 0.93
C THR A 38 -25.73 4.39 2.45
N TYR A 39 -24.59 4.10 3.06
CA TYR A 39 -24.30 4.44 4.45
C TYR A 39 -22.83 4.74 4.63
N ALA A 40 -22.53 5.72 5.48
CA ALA A 40 -21.16 6.12 5.81
C ALA A 40 -20.44 5.01 6.58
N ILE A 41 -19.15 4.87 6.35
CA ILE A 41 -18.27 3.97 7.08
C ILE A 41 -17.06 4.73 7.61
N GLU A 42 -16.57 4.29 8.75
CA GLU A 42 -15.29 4.72 9.30
C GLU A 42 -14.26 3.61 9.12
N GLY A 43 -13.08 3.98 8.60
CA GLY A 43 -11.97 3.05 8.41
C GLY A 43 -10.91 3.21 9.50
N ALA A 44 -10.35 2.08 9.92
CA ALA A 44 -9.17 2.02 10.78
C ALA A 44 -8.06 1.22 10.12
N VAL A 45 -6.81 1.58 10.41
CA VAL A 45 -5.62 0.92 9.87
C VAL A 45 -4.87 0.23 11.00
N TYR A 46 -4.41 -0.98 10.74
CA TYR A 46 -3.65 -1.80 11.68
C TYR A 46 -2.39 -2.33 11.01
N PRO A 47 -1.33 -2.62 11.78
CA PRO A 47 -0.16 -3.29 11.25
C PRO A 47 -0.50 -4.63 10.60
N LEU A 48 0.30 -5.05 9.61
CA LEU A 48 0.14 -6.36 9.00
C LEU A 48 0.26 -7.46 10.08
N PRO A 49 -0.76 -8.32 10.24
CA PRO A 49 -0.71 -9.37 11.25
C PRO A 49 0.36 -10.40 10.92
N ASN A 50 1.08 -10.84 11.95
CA ASN A 50 2.05 -11.92 11.90
C ASN A 50 1.67 -13.00 12.91
N PHE A 51 2.19 -14.21 12.76
CA PHE A 51 1.94 -15.28 13.72
C PHE A 51 2.57 -14.96 15.07
N ALA A 52 1.88 -15.31 16.15
CA ALA A 52 2.38 -15.09 17.51
C ALA A 52 3.76 -15.76 17.72
N GLY A 53 4.70 -15.01 18.29
CA GLY A 53 6.05 -15.51 18.56
C GLY A 53 6.99 -15.51 17.35
N THR A 54 6.58 -15.00 16.20
CA THR A 54 7.46 -14.80 15.04
C THR A 54 8.02 -13.39 14.97
N GLN A 55 9.13 -13.23 14.26
CA GLN A 55 9.65 -11.91 13.88
C GLN A 55 8.61 -11.19 13.01
N PRO A 56 8.23 -9.96 13.33
CA PRO A 56 7.35 -9.19 12.46
C PRO A 56 7.97 -8.95 11.08
N MET A 57 7.26 -9.37 10.05
CA MET A 57 7.73 -9.26 8.66
C MET A 57 6.64 -8.69 7.76
N ALA A 58 7.06 -7.93 6.76
CA ALA A 58 6.17 -7.44 5.71
C ALA A 58 6.87 -7.45 4.34
N VAL A 59 6.08 -7.53 3.29
CA VAL A 59 6.60 -7.41 1.92
C VAL A 59 6.88 -5.96 1.62
N GLN A 60 8.10 -5.66 1.21
CA GLN A 60 8.42 -4.36 0.63
C GLN A 60 7.99 -4.35 -0.82
N GLN A 61 7.03 -3.50 -1.13
CA GLN A 61 6.60 -3.18 -2.48
C GLN A 61 6.95 -1.73 -2.79
N GLY A 62 7.08 -1.41 -4.06
CA GLY A 62 7.33 -0.05 -4.49
C GLY A 62 7.74 0.02 -5.95
N ALA A 63 7.69 1.21 -6.50
CA ALA A 63 8.24 1.49 -7.82
C ALA A 63 9.75 1.69 -7.70
N GLY A 64 10.51 0.99 -8.54
CA GLY A 64 11.94 1.23 -8.72
C GLY A 64 12.19 2.07 -9.96
N MET A 65 13.17 2.96 -9.89
CA MET A 65 13.62 3.73 -11.04
C MET A 65 15.05 3.31 -11.42
N VAL A 66 15.30 3.14 -12.70
CA VAL A 66 16.60 2.79 -13.23
C VAL A 66 17.05 3.82 -14.27
N VAL A 67 18.33 4.16 -14.25
CA VAL A 67 18.93 4.97 -15.32
C VAL A 67 19.39 4.03 -16.41
N VAL A 68 18.78 4.13 -17.58
CA VAL A 68 19.15 3.34 -18.75
C VAL A 68 20.41 3.92 -19.36
N LYS A 69 21.35 3.05 -19.78
CA LYS A 69 22.58 3.46 -20.46
C LYS A 69 22.26 4.29 -21.71
N SER A 70 22.89 5.47 -21.81
CA SER A 70 22.67 6.41 -22.90
C SER A 70 23.92 7.27 -23.12
N THR A 71 23.75 8.52 -23.56
CA THR A 71 24.84 9.50 -23.56
C THR A 71 25.10 9.99 -22.13
N GLU A 72 26.34 10.36 -21.83
CA GLU A 72 26.73 10.87 -20.50
C GLU A 72 25.85 12.04 -20.05
N GLU A 73 25.48 12.92 -20.96
CA GLU A 73 24.61 14.07 -20.67
C GLU A 73 23.21 13.63 -20.23
N ARG A 74 22.59 12.67 -20.94
CA ARG A 74 21.28 12.14 -20.59
C ARG A 74 21.30 11.36 -19.27
N GLU A 75 22.32 10.55 -19.03
CA GLU A 75 22.49 9.83 -17.77
C GLU A 75 22.65 10.80 -16.61
N ARG A 76 23.44 11.87 -16.78
CA ARG A 76 23.58 12.92 -15.78
C ARG A 76 22.28 13.65 -15.50
N ALA A 77 21.51 13.98 -16.53
CA ALA A 77 20.20 14.60 -16.38
C ALA A 77 19.22 13.69 -15.61
N ALA A 78 19.18 12.39 -15.94
CA ALA A 78 18.34 11.41 -15.22
C ALA A 78 18.75 11.30 -13.76
N VAL A 79 20.04 11.21 -13.43
CA VAL A 79 20.51 11.19 -12.05
C VAL A 79 20.18 12.47 -11.30
N THR A 80 20.27 13.62 -11.96
CA THR A 80 19.90 14.91 -11.37
C THR A 80 18.40 14.95 -11.03
N PHE A 81 17.55 14.49 -11.93
CA PHE A 81 16.12 14.36 -11.68
C PHE A 81 15.82 13.41 -10.50
N LEU A 82 16.46 12.24 -10.46
CA LEU A 82 16.25 11.29 -9.36
C LEU A 82 16.69 11.85 -8.01
N LYS A 83 17.80 12.57 -7.96
CA LYS A 83 18.24 13.27 -6.74
C LYS A 83 17.23 14.33 -6.28
N TRP A 84 16.66 15.08 -7.21
CA TRP A 84 15.61 16.04 -6.91
C TRP A 84 14.34 15.34 -6.40
N LEU A 85 13.87 14.30 -7.10
CA LEU A 85 12.65 13.55 -6.74
C LEU A 85 12.75 12.90 -5.37
N THR A 86 13.94 12.42 -5.00
CA THR A 86 14.18 11.77 -3.69
C THR A 86 14.62 12.75 -2.60
N ALA A 87 14.75 14.04 -2.90
CA ALA A 87 14.95 15.06 -1.87
C ALA A 87 13.70 15.13 -0.95
N PRO A 88 13.86 15.38 0.34
CA PRO A 88 12.78 15.25 1.32
C PRO A 88 11.50 15.98 0.92
N GLU A 89 11.58 17.23 0.52
CA GLU A 89 10.44 18.06 0.15
C GLU A 89 9.60 17.45 -1.00
N GLN A 90 10.25 17.12 -2.14
CA GLN A 90 9.58 16.54 -3.29
C GLN A 90 9.07 15.13 -3.00
N ASN A 91 9.83 14.37 -2.21
CA ASN A 91 9.47 13.00 -1.88
C ASN A 91 8.30 12.93 -0.90
N ILE A 92 8.19 13.85 0.04
CA ILE A 92 7.03 14.01 0.92
C ILE A 92 5.79 14.39 0.10
N ALA A 93 5.91 15.37 -0.79
CA ALA A 93 4.79 15.77 -1.66
C ALA A 93 4.28 14.59 -2.51
N PHE A 94 5.20 13.79 -3.08
CA PHE A 94 4.86 12.58 -3.80
C PHE A 94 4.21 11.51 -2.89
N ALA A 95 4.72 11.32 -1.68
CA ALA A 95 4.18 10.38 -0.71
C ALA A 95 2.73 10.71 -0.34
N LEU A 96 2.46 11.97 -0.02
CA LEU A 96 1.11 12.43 0.33
C LEU A 96 0.12 12.27 -0.84
N ALA A 97 0.55 12.52 -2.07
CA ALA A 97 -0.30 12.38 -3.25
C ALA A 97 -0.57 10.93 -3.66
N SER A 98 0.35 10.00 -3.37
CA SER A 98 0.32 8.62 -3.85
C SER A 98 0.00 7.58 -2.79
N GLY A 99 0.07 7.93 -1.50
CA GLY A 99 -0.01 7.00 -0.38
C GLY A 99 1.22 6.11 -0.21
N TYR A 100 2.32 6.36 -0.95
CA TYR A 100 3.61 5.71 -0.70
C TYR A 100 4.31 6.34 0.50
N LEU A 101 5.22 5.59 1.12
CA LEU A 101 6.11 6.14 2.13
C LEU A 101 7.33 6.81 1.47
N PRO A 102 7.87 7.89 2.07
CA PRO A 102 9.12 8.49 1.62
C PRO A 102 10.29 7.51 1.66
N VAL A 103 11.27 7.71 0.77
CA VAL A 103 12.42 6.80 0.62
C VAL A 103 13.58 7.12 1.56
N THR A 104 13.56 8.28 2.21
CA THR A 104 14.61 8.67 3.17
C THR A 104 14.09 8.63 4.60
N ARG A 105 14.92 8.24 5.56
CA ARG A 105 14.53 8.22 6.98
C ARG A 105 14.12 9.60 7.50
N ALA A 106 14.78 10.65 7.04
CA ALA A 106 14.47 12.02 7.44
C ALA A 106 13.09 12.50 6.98
N ALA A 107 12.61 11.99 5.86
CA ALA A 107 11.28 12.29 5.33
C ALA A 107 10.20 11.31 5.82
N ASN A 108 10.60 10.11 6.27
CA ASN A 108 9.71 9.06 6.75
C ASN A 108 9.49 9.22 8.26
N ASP A 109 8.99 10.37 8.65
CA ASP A 109 8.68 10.77 10.01
C ASP A 109 7.25 11.29 10.07
N VAL A 110 6.46 10.82 11.05
CA VAL A 110 5.02 11.09 11.12
C VAL A 110 4.73 12.56 11.28
N GLU A 111 5.44 13.26 12.17
CA GLU A 111 5.21 14.68 12.45
C GLU A 111 5.52 15.51 11.21
N THR A 112 6.65 15.20 10.54
CA THR A 112 7.06 15.84 9.28
C THR A 112 6.02 15.64 8.18
N LEU A 113 5.48 14.44 8.03
CA LEU A 113 4.45 14.13 7.03
C LEU A 113 3.13 14.84 7.32
N LEU A 114 2.68 14.85 8.57
CA LEU A 114 1.44 15.52 8.95
C LEU A 114 1.55 17.05 8.83
N GLN A 115 2.70 17.63 9.18
CA GLN A 115 2.93 19.06 9.00
C GLN A 115 2.93 19.43 7.51
N ALA A 116 3.63 18.65 6.68
CA ALA A 116 3.65 18.89 5.23
C ALA A 116 2.25 18.71 4.60
N ALA A 117 1.44 17.78 5.08
CA ALA A 117 0.05 17.65 4.64
C ALA A 117 -0.80 18.86 4.98
N GLN A 118 -0.62 19.42 6.18
CA GLN A 118 -1.30 20.63 6.61
C GLN A 118 -0.87 21.84 5.78
N ASP A 119 0.43 22.03 5.55
CA ASP A 119 0.99 23.14 4.76
C ASP A 119 0.54 23.09 3.29
N ALA A 120 0.34 21.88 2.75
CA ALA A 120 -0.14 21.65 1.39
C ALA A 120 -1.67 21.55 1.28
N GLU A 121 -2.42 21.82 2.37
CA GLU A 121 -3.89 21.69 2.44
C GLU A 121 -4.41 20.35 1.93
N VAL A 122 -3.66 19.25 2.15
CA VAL A 122 -4.09 17.89 1.80
C VAL A 122 -5.12 17.40 2.81
N GLU A 123 -6.27 16.97 2.32
CA GLU A 123 -7.30 16.38 3.17
C GLU A 123 -6.82 15.02 3.73
N MET A 124 -6.54 15.00 5.02
CA MET A 124 -6.09 13.81 5.73
C MET A 124 -7.29 13.03 6.28
N THR A 125 -7.82 12.11 5.46
CA THR A 125 -8.84 11.17 5.95
C THR A 125 -8.27 10.30 7.09
N PRO A 126 -9.11 9.79 8.01
CA PRO A 126 -8.65 8.90 9.10
C PRO A 126 -7.84 7.70 8.58
N VAL A 127 -8.23 7.13 7.44
CA VAL A 127 -7.52 6.00 6.82
C VAL A 127 -6.17 6.42 6.25
N LEU A 128 -6.08 7.55 5.56
CA LEU A 128 -4.81 8.04 5.02
C LEU A 128 -3.83 8.36 6.16
N ARG A 129 -4.30 9.05 7.19
CA ARG A 129 -3.52 9.35 8.38
C ARG A 129 -3.02 8.07 9.08
N GLY A 130 -3.93 7.15 9.39
CA GLY A 130 -3.58 5.87 10.01
C GLY A 130 -2.62 5.04 9.16
N THR A 131 -2.74 5.11 7.82
CA THR A 131 -1.83 4.42 6.92
C THR A 131 -0.41 4.99 6.98
N LEU A 132 -0.25 6.30 7.07
CA LEU A 132 1.06 6.92 7.24
C LEU A 132 1.66 6.57 8.61
N GLU A 133 0.89 6.72 9.69
CA GLU A 133 1.33 6.41 11.06
C GLU A 133 1.78 4.94 11.19
N ILE A 134 0.95 4.00 10.78
CA ILE A 134 1.25 2.56 10.83
C ILE A 134 2.35 2.19 9.83
N GLY A 135 2.39 2.80 8.66
CA GLY A 135 3.44 2.56 7.68
C GLY A 135 4.83 2.97 8.18
N VAL A 136 4.94 4.13 8.84
CA VAL A 136 6.18 4.59 9.48
C VAL A 136 6.55 3.65 10.63
N GLU A 137 5.63 3.33 11.54
CA GLU A 137 5.84 2.38 12.64
C GLU A 137 6.35 1.03 12.13
N MET A 138 5.71 0.48 11.10
CA MET A 138 6.16 -0.78 10.50
C MET A 138 7.55 -0.66 9.88
N SER A 139 7.89 0.50 9.28
CA SER A 139 9.21 0.71 8.68
C SER A 139 10.35 0.67 9.71
N GLU A 140 10.05 0.91 10.98
CA GLU A 140 11.00 0.87 12.08
C GLU A 140 11.06 -0.49 12.78
N ASN A 141 9.92 -1.20 12.86
CA ASN A 141 9.76 -2.37 13.73
C ASN A 141 9.62 -3.70 12.97
N TYR A 142 9.42 -3.67 11.65
CA TYR A 142 9.25 -4.86 10.83
C TYR A 142 10.49 -5.15 9.99
N GLU A 143 10.77 -6.42 9.78
CA GLU A 143 11.72 -6.84 8.76
C GLU A 143 11.01 -6.83 7.40
N PHE A 144 11.55 -6.08 6.45
CA PHE A 144 11.01 -6.03 5.10
C PHE A 144 11.76 -6.98 4.17
N TYR A 145 11.02 -7.73 3.37
CA TYR A 145 11.61 -8.55 2.33
C TYR A 145 11.03 -8.24 0.95
N THR A 146 11.85 -8.40 -0.06
CA THR A 146 11.43 -8.33 -1.47
C THR A 146 11.56 -9.70 -2.08
N SER A 147 10.49 -10.17 -2.75
CA SER A 147 10.53 -11.45 -3.46
C SER A 147 11.63 -11.44 -4.51
N ARG A 148 12.58 -12.36 -4.40
CA ARG A 148 13.64 -12.52 -5.39
C ARG A 148 13.05 -12.97 -6.71
N ALA A 149 13.53 -12.41 -7.83
CA ALA A 149 13.20 -12.89 -9.15
C ALA A 149 13.88 -14.27 -9.38
N PHE A 150 13.11 -15.23 -9.88
CA PHE A 150 13.63 -16.53 -10.29
C PHE A 150 12.84 -17.05 -11.51
N ALA A 151 13.43 -17.97 -12.24
CA ALA A 151 12.76 -18.61 -13.37
C ALA A 151 11.46 -19.27 -12.91
N GLN A 152 10.35 -19.06 -13.63
CA GLN A 152 9.01 -19.56 -13.29
C GLN A 152 8.42 -18.95 -12.00
N GLY A 153 8.92 -17.82 -11.54
CA GLY A 153 8.40 -17.13 -10.35
C GLY A 153 6.94 -16.67 -10.49
N TYR A 154 6.51 -16.34 -11.70
CA TYR A 154 5.14 -16.01 -12.01
C TYR A 154 4.22 -17.24 -11.87
N GLU A 155 4.59 -18.35 -12.45
CA GLU A 155 3.87 -19.61 -12.38
C GLU A 155 3.75 -20.12 -10.93
N ALA A 156 4.81 -20.00 -10.14
CA ALA A 156 4.79 -20.36 -8.72
C ALA A 156 3.76 -19.52 -7.94
N ARG A 157 3.66 -18.23 -8.19
CA ARG A 157 2.64 -17.35 -7.59
C ARG A 157 1.24 -17.78 -8.00
N GLN A 158 1.01 -18.10 -9.28
CA GLN A 158 -0.29 -18.55 -9.76
C GLN A 158 -0.73 -19.87 -9.11
N VAL A 159 0.20 -20.80 -8.89
CA VAL A 159 -0.09 -22.06 -8.16
C VAL A 159 -0.55 -21.77 -6.74
N VAL A 160 0.14 -20.89 -6.01
CA VAL A 160 -0.24 -20.50 -4.64
C VAL A 160 -1.60 -19.82 -4.62
N GLU A 161 -1.81 -18.83 -5.48
CA GLU A 161 -3.06 -18.08 -5.58
C GLU A 161 -4.26 -18.99 -5.89
N ASN A 162 -4.10 -19.88 -6.88
CA ASN A 162 -5.15 -20.81 -7.28
C ASN A 162 -5.45 -21.83 -6.17
N SER A 163 -4.43 -22.31 -5.46
CA SER A 163 -4.61 -23.23 -4.33
C SER A 163 -5.37 -22.58 -3.18
N MET A 164 -5.01 -21.38 -2.80
CA MET A 164 -5.69 -20.61 -1.75
C MET A 164 -7.14 -20.28 -2.14
N SER A 165 -7.36 -19.79 -3.35
CA SER A 165 -8.69 -19.44 -3.85
C SER A 165 -9.59 -20.69 -3.99
N GLY A 166 -9.03 -21.80 -4.46
CA GLY A 166 -9.72 -23.08 -4.55
C GLY A 166 -10.15 -23.60 -3.17
N ARG A 167 -9.25 -23.54 -2.20
CA ARG A 167 -9.55 -23.94 -0.81
C ARG A 167 -10.63 -23.06 -0.19
N ALA A 168 -10.50 -21.75 -0.31
CA ALA A 168 -11.48 -20.81 0.21
C ALA A 168 -12.89 -21.03 -0.37
N LYS A 169 -12.99 -21.32 -1.67
CA LYS A 169 -14.28 -21.65 -2.33
C LYS A 169 -14.89 -22.94 -1.79
N THR A 170 -14.07 -23.98 -1.57
CA THR A 170 -14.53 -25.25 -1.01
C THR A 170 -15.03 -25.09 0.42
N ASP A 171 -14.28 -24.38 1.25
CA ASP A 171 -14.64 -24.16 2.65
C ASP A 171 -15.90 -23.28 2.78
N ARG A 172 -16.06 -22.29 1.92
CA ARG A 172 -17.26 -21.46 1.86
C ARG A 172 -18.49 -22.29 1.48
N ALA A 173 -18.42 -23.11 0.45
CA ALA A 173 -19.53 -23.97 0.04
C ALA A 173 -19.97 -24.90 1.18
N ALA A 174 -19.04 -25.42 1.97
CA ALA A 174 -19.34 -26.29 3.12
C ALA A 174 -20.01 -25.57 4.30
N VAL A 175 -19.98 -24.25 4.36
CA VAL A 175 -20.66 -23.42 5.39
C VAL A 175 -22.05 -22.99 4.92
N GLU A 176 -22.25 -22.85 3.60
CA GLU A 176 -23.52 -22.45 2.98
C GLU A 176 -24.52 -23.62 2.83
N GLU A 177 -24.07 -24.88 3.01
CA GLU A 177 -24.92 -26.09 3.12
C GLU A 177 -25.42 -26.30 4.58
#